data_e5cdae96217208d4a05c0401a273be3e
#
_entry.id   e5cdae96217208d4a05c0401a273be3e
#
_cell.length_a   1.000
_cell.length_b   1.000
_cell.length_c   1.000
_cell.angle_alpha   90.00
_cell.angle_beta   90.00
_cell.angle_gamma   90.00
#
_symmetry.space_group_name_H-M   'P 1'
#
loop_
_entity.id
_entity.type
_entity.pdbx_description
1 polymer ?
#
loop_
_entity_poly.entity_id
_entity_poly.type
_entity_poly.pdbx_seq_one_letter_code
_entity_poly.pdbx_strand_id
1 'polypeptide(L)'
;YVTYEKLTINQRCLENFDESVIYDNMLCSSEGKEQCINCHSYQNYNPDKMQFHARQQNGGTIIAMDGKVRKINMKHDSLLSAGVYPAWHPHLNLIAYSTNHTMQNFHTRDKNKVEVFDTDSDVILFDTENNTVMPVSRLKDEMESFPSWSPDGKWLYYCSAKIEFSDSIGKEYDANTRYKDIKYSIYRKAFNEKDMTFGEAELIWDAAANNKSATLPRISPCGNYLVYAQGAYGCFHVWHNDADLYIMDLRTMESKP
;
A
#
# COMPACT_ATOMS: atom_id res chain seq x y z
N TYR A 1 -18.33 -13.50 0.83
CA TYR A 1 -17.51 -13.96 -0.31
C TYR A 1 -18.22 -13.52 -1.60
N VAL A 2 -17.59 -12.70 -2.42
CA VAL A 2 -18.13 -12.25 -3.72
C VAL A 2 -17.42 -13.03 -4.81
N THR A 3 -18.18 -13.59 -5.75
CA THR A 3 -17.59 -14.30 -6.89
C THR A 3 -16.93 -13.31 -7.84
N TYR A 4 -15.89 -13.72 -8.55
CA TYR A 4 -15.14 -12.88 -9.50
C TYR A 4 -16.03 -12.23 -10.56
N GLU A 5 -17.10 -12.89 -10.97
CA GLU A 5 -18.09 -12.41 -11.93
C GLU A 5 -18.88 -11.19 -11.46
N LYS A 6 -18.90 -10.94 -10.14
CA LYS A 6 -19.65 -9.83 -9.52
C LYS A 6 -18.76 -8.70 -9.05
N LEU A 7 -17.45 -8.77 -9.28
CA LEU A 7 -16.54 -7.69 -8.91
C LEU A 7 -16.61 -6.56 -9.93
N THR A 8 -16.97 -5.37 -9.47
CA THR A 8 -17.06 -4.17 -10.30
C THR A 8 -16.47 -2.98 -9.56
N ILE A 9 -16.03 -1.97 -10.29
CA ILE A 9 -15.82 -0.61 -9.77
C ILE A 9 -17.03 0.20 -10.21
N ASN A 10 -17.76 0.74 -9.25
CA ASN A 10 -18.98 1.49 -9.49
C ASN A 10 -18.81 2.95 -9.08
N GLN A 11 -19.47 3.82 -9.82
CA GLN A 11 -19.67 5.22 -9.45
C GLN A 11 -21.10 5.40 -8.94
N ARG A 12 -21.28 6.14 -7.85
CA ARG A 12 -22.59 6.48 -7.30
C ARG A 12 -22.73 8.00 -7.20
N CYS A 13 -23.84 8.52 -7.69
CA CYS A 13 -24.22 9.91 -7.49
C CYS A 13 -24.84 10.07 -6.08
N LEU A 14 -24.38 11.04 -5.30
CA LEU A 14 -24.89 11.29 -3.95
C LEU A 14 -26.19 12.13 -3.93
N GLU A 15 -26.54 12.77 -5.05
CA GLU A 15 -27.77 13.58 -5.14
C GLU A 15 -29.01 12.74 -5.43
N ASN A 16 -28.90 11.74 -6.28
CA ASN A 16 -30.02 10.88 -6.71
C ASN A 16 -29.78 9.39 -6.41
N PHE A 17 -28.59 9.04 -5.90
CA PHE A 17 -28.14 7.67 -5.62
C PHE A 17 -28.08 6.73 -6.83
N ASP A 18 -28.11 7.26 -8.03
CA ASP A 18 -27.91 6.48 -9.24
C ASP A 18 -26.52 5.85 -9.21
N GLU A 19 -26.45 4.59 -9.66
CA GLU A 19 -25.23 3.81 -9.70
C GLU A 19 -24.92 3.39 -11.14
N SER A 20 -23.68 3.53 -11.55
CA SER A 20 -23.19 3.08 -12.84
C SER A 20 -21.88 2.30 -12.70
N VAL A 21 -21.70 1.28 -13.52
CA VAL A 21 -20.47 0.49 -13.57
C VAL A 21 -19.41 1.27 -14.34
N ILE A 22 -18.27 1.55 -13.70
CA ILE A 22 -17.08 2.16 -14.32
C ILE A 22 -16.22 1.08 -14.95
N TYR A 23 -16.06 -0.06 -14.24
CA TYR A 23 -15.29 -1.18 -14.73
C TYR A 23 -15.88 -2.50 -14.23
N ASP A 24 -16.13 -3.40 -15.16
CA ASP A 24 -16.54 -4.77 -14.89
C ASP A 24 -15.31 -5.68 -14.94
N ASN A 25 -15.08 -6.44 -13.86
CA ASN A 25 -13.97 -7.36 -13.75
C ASN A 25 -13.86 -8.36 -14.93
N MET A 26 -15.01 -8.74 -15.48
CA MET A 26 -15.06 -9.71 -16.58
C MET A 26 -14.69 -9.13 -17.96
N LEU A 27 -14.58 -7.80 -18.11
CA LEU A 27 -14.17 -7.17 -19.38
C LEU A 27 -12.78 -7.63 -19.88
N CYS A 28 -11.88 -7.97 -18.95
CA CYS A 28 -10.56 -8.49 -19.29
C CYS A 28 -10.48 -10.02 -19.23
N SER A 29 -11.58 -10.71 -18.95
CA SER A 29 -11.62 -12.17 -18.91
C SER A 29 -11.66 -12.74 -20.33
N SER A 30 -10.85 -13.74 -20.61
CA SER A 30 -10.96 -14.55 -21.81
C SER A 30 -11.55 -15.90 -21.43
N GLU A 31 -12.62 -16.30 -22.12
CA GLU A 31 -13.23 -17.65 -22.02
C GLU A 31 -13.66 -18.05 -20.58
N GLY A 32 -14.24 -17.10 -19.82
CA GLY A 32 -14.75 -17.40 -18.48
C GLY A 32 -13.69 -17.68 -17.42
N LYS A 33 -12.43 -17.32 -17.66
CA LYS A 33 -11.36 -17.47 -16.67
C LYS A 33 -11.48 -16.40 -15.59
N GLU A 34 -11.14 -16.79 -14.37
CA GLU A 34 -11.15 -15.91 -13.20
C GLU A 34 -10.27 -14.68 -13.42
N GLN A 35 -10.81 -13.54 -13.05
CA GLN A 35 -10.12 -12.25 -13.01
C GLN A 35 -10.31 -11.63 -11.62
N CYS A 36 -9.40 -10.76 -11.22
CA CYS A 36 -9.52 -10.00 -9.98
C CYS A 36 -9.02 -8.57 -10.19
N ILE A 37 -9.79 -7.62 -9.67
CA ILE A 37 -9.40 -6.20 -9.63
C ILE A 37 -9.30 -5.74 -8.19
N ASN A 38 -8.32 -4.92 -7.89
CA ASN A 38 -8.13 -4.35 -6.56
C ASN A 38 -7.27 -3.08 -6.57
N CYS A 39 -7.04 -2.52 -5.37
CA CYS A 39 -6.17 -1.36 -5.14
C CYS A 39 -6.54 -0.14 -5.98
N HIS A 40 -7.85 0.12 -6.19
CA HIS A 40 -8.25 1.37 -6.85
C HIS A 40 -7.91 2.58 -5.98
N SER A 41 -7.40 3.63 -6.60
CA SER A 41 -7.11 4.91 -5.93
C SER A 41 -7.18 6.07 -6.92
N TYR A 42 -7.35 7.26 -6.37
CA TYR A 42 -7.56 8.50 -7.12
C TYR A 42 -6.54 9.54 -6.72
N GLN A 43 -6.09 10.35 -7.70
CA GLN A 43 -5.26 11.51 -7.40
C GLN A 43 -6.13 12.60 -6.78
N ASN A 44 -5.85 12.98 -5.53
CA ASN A 44 -6.53 14.07 -4.82
C ASN A 44 -8.08 14.03 -4.97
N TYR A 45 -8.65 12.81 -4.86
CA TYR A 45 -10.10 12.55 -5.01
C TYR A 45 -10.70 12.90 -6.39
N ASN A 46 -9.86 13.14 -7.41
CA ASN A 46 -10.32 13.45 -8.76
C ASN A 46 -10.72 12.15 -9.49
N PRO A 47 -12.01 11.97 -9.87
CA PRO A 47 -12.47 10.77 -10.57
C PRO A 47 -11.88 10.60 -11.98
N ASP A 48 -11.38 11.69 -12.61
CA ASP A 48 -10.75 11.64 -13.92
C ASP A 48 -9.29 11.15 -13.88
N LYS A 49 -8.74 10.96 -12.68
CA LYS A 49 -7.38 10.46 -12.46
C LYS A 49 -7.40 9.31 -11.47
N MET A 50 -7.50 8.09 -12.00
CA MET A 50 -7.56 6.88 -11.19
C MET A 50 -6.58 5.81 -11.68
N GLN A 51 -6.25 4.90 -10.78
CA GLN A 51 -5.59 3.66 -11.11
C GLN A 51 -6.23 2.49 -10.36
N PHE A 52 -6.09 1.29 -10.89
CA PHE A 52 -6.39 0.03 -10.22
C PHE A 52 -5.55 -1.10 -10.81
N HIS A 53 -5.45 -2.21 -10.09
CA HIS A 53 -4.77 -3.41 -10.60
C HIS A 53 -5.78 -4.42 -11.13
N ALA A 54 -5.55 -4.89 -12.36
CA ALA A 54 -6.11 -6.12 -12.86
C ALA A 54 -5.10 -7.25 -12.58
N ARG A 55 -5.56 -8.36 -12.08
CA ARG A 55 -4.75 -9.56 -11.77
C ARG A 55 -5.08 -10.71 -12.72
N GLN A 56 -4.38 -11.84 -12.55
CA GLN A 56 -4.56 -13.05 -13.35
C GLN A 56 -4.08 -12.89 -14.80
N GLN A 57 -4.76 -13.52 -15.74
CA GLN A 57 -4.31 -13.72 -17.11
C GLN A 57 -3.98 -12.42 -17.87
N ASN A 58 -4.79 -11.38 -17.68
CA ASN A 58 -4.58 -10.07 -18.29
C ASN A 58 -4.09 -9.03 -17.27
N GLY A 59 -3.31 -9.47 -16.29
CA GLY A 59 -2.81 -8.64 -15.21
C GLY A 59 -2.03 -7.42 -15.67
N GLY A 60 -2.08 -6.37 -14.87
CA GLY A 60 -1.37 -5.10 -15.07
C GLY A 60 -2.02 -3.98 -14.27
N THR A 61 -1.35 -2.84 -14.23
CA THR A 61 -1.91 -1.63 -13.64
C THR A 61 -2.65 -0.84 -14.71
N ILE A 62 -3.91 -0.57 -14.48
CA ILE A 62 -4.74 0.28 -15.34
C ILE A 62 -4.67 1.70 -14.77
N ILE A 63 -4.30 2.67 -15.61
CA ILE A 63 -4.30 4.09 -15.27
C ILE A 63 -5.22 4.81 -16.24
N ALA A 64 -6.27 5.43 -15.70
CA ALA A 64 -7.14 6.36 -16.41
C ALA A 64 -6.75 7.79 -16.01
N MET A 65 -6.39 8.60 -16.98
CA MET A 65 -5.92 9.96 -16.76
C MET A 65 -6.13 10.80 -18.01
N ASP A 66 -6.70 12.00 -17.83
CA ASP A 66 -6.92 12.98 -18.90
C ASP A 66 -7.68 12.40 -20.12
N GLY A 67 -8.71 11.61 -19.85
CA GLY A 67 -9.54 10.95 -20.87
C GLY A 67 -8.87 9.78 -21.60
N LYS A 68 -7.70 9.34 -21.16
CA LYS A 68 -6.96 8.22 -21.72
C LYS A 68 -6.85 7.08 -20.71
N VAL A 69 -6.96 5.85 -21.20
CA VAL A 69 -6.74 4.64 -20.40
C VAL A 69 -5.50 3.92 -20.90
N ARG A 70 -4.59 3.59 -20.00
CA ARG A 70 -3.38 2.84 -20.30
C ARG A 70 -3.28 1.63 -19.39
N LYS A 71 -2.81 0.52 -19.94
CA LYS A 71 -2.41 -0.66 -19.16
C LYS A 71 -0.89 -0.72 -19.10
N ILE A 72 -0.36 -0.80 -17.91
CA ILE A 72 1.09 -0.79 -17.65
C ILE A 72 1.47 -2.11 -17.00
N ASN A 73 2.54 -2.71 -17.48
CA ASN A 73 3.18 -3.82 -16.79
C ASN A 73 4.35 -3.26 -15.96
N MET A 74 4.16 -3.21 -14.65
CA MET A 74 5.20 -2.76 -13.72
C MET A 74 6.14 -3.88 -13.26
N LYS A 75 5.97 -5.11 -13.78
CA LYS A 75 6.93 -6.19 -13.49
C LYS A 75 8.24 -5.90 -14.19
N HIS A 76 9.29 -5.77 -13.41
CA HIS A 76 10.66 -5.57 -13.87
C HIS A 76 11.59 -6.41 -13.02
N ASP A 77 12.68 -6.92 -13.58
CA ASP A 77 13.63 -7.81 -12.89
C ASP A 77 14.28 -7.17 -11.64
N SER A 78 14.27 -5.85 -11.56
CA SER A 78 14.79 -5.10 -10.41
C SER A 78 13.75 -4.84 -9.31
N LEU A 79 12.50 -5.28 -9.47
CA LEU A 79 11.42 -5.10 -8.49
C LEU A 79 11.01 -6.44 -7.91
N LEU A 80 10.66 -6.45 -6.62
CA LEU A 80 10.17 -7.65 -5.93
C LEU A 80 8.88 -8.17 -6.54
N SER A 81 7.96 -7.26 -6.88
CA SER A 81 6.67 -7.58 -7.50
C SER A 81 6.11 -6.40 -8.29
N ALA A 82 4.96 -6.56 -8.92
CA ALA A 82 4.16 -5.43 -9.38
C ALA A 82 3.73 -4.60 -8.16
N GLY A 83 3.70 -3.27 -8.32
CA GLY A 83 3.34 -2.35 -7.23
C GLY A 83 1.95 -2.60 -6.67
N VAL A 84 1.80 -2.50 -5.36
CA VAL A 84 0.54 -2.54 -4.61
C VAL A 84 0.44 -1.33 -3.67
N TYR A 85 -0.68 -1.15 -2.98
CA TYR A 85 -0.91 -0.04 -2.04
C TYR A 85 -0.59 1.34 -2.63
N PRO A 86 -1.24 1.72 -3.74
CA PRO A 86 -0.94 2.97 -4.45
C PRO A 86 -1.23 4.20 -3.60
N ALA A 87 -0.34 5.18 -3.69
CA ALA A 87 -0.51 6.52 -3.14
C ALA A 87 -0.13 7.56 -4.21
N TRP A 88 -1.13 8.24 -4.77
CA TRP A 88 -0.90 9.33 -5.71
C TRP A 88 -0.26 10.53 -5.02
N HIS A 89 0.77 11.08 -5.67
CA HIS A 89 1.22 12.42 -5.31
C HIS A 89 0.08 13.42 -5.55
N PRO A 90 -0.20 14.36 -4.61
CA PRO A 90 -1.39 15.20 -4.70
C PRO A 90 -1.44 16.10 -5.93
N HIS A 91 -0.30 16.48 -6.52
CA HIS A 91 -0.23 17.46 -7.61
C HIS A 91 0.51 16.97 -8.85
N LEU A 92 1.46 16.04 -8.70
CA LEU A 92 2.28 15.52 -9.79
C LEU A 92 1.74 14.18 -10.29
N ASN A 93 2.00 13.85 -11.54
CA ASN A 93 1.61 12.58 -12.14
C ASN A 93 2.53 11.42 -11.70
N LEU A 94 2.67 11.28 -10.38
CA LEU A 94 3.50 10.31 -9.69
C LEU A 94 2.65 9.43 -8.78
N ILE A 95 2.97 8.15 -8.70
CA ILE A 95 2.32 7.21 -7.78
C ILE A 95 3.40 6.47 -6.99
N ALA A 96 3.35 6.57 -5.66
CA ALA A 96 4.14 5.71 -4.81
C ALA A 96 3.44 4.35 -4.65
N TYR A 97 4.20 3.27 -4.72
CA TYR A 97 3.74 1.91 -4.51
C TYR A 97 4.63 1.18 -3.52
N SER A 98 4.09 0.15 -2.94
CA SER A 98 4.86 -0.90 -2.29
C SER A 98 5.04 -2.07 -3.24
N THR A 99 6.20 -2.72 -3.24
CA THR A 99 6.44 -3.99 -3.93
C THR A 99 6.76 -5.05 -2.88
N ASN A 100 5.99 -6.13 -2.86
CA ASN A 100 5.98 -7.06 -1.74
C ASN A 100 6.11 -8.51 -2.20
N HIS A 101 6.83 -9.32 -1.43
CA HIS A 101 6.67 -10.77 -1.40
C HIS A 101 5.80 -11.12 -0.20
N THR A 102 4.54 -11.39 -0.46
CA THR A 102 3.52 -11.56 0.59
C THR A 102 3.16 -13.04 0.77
N MET A 103 3.07 -13.45 2.01
CA MET A 103 2.56 -14.75 2.43
C MET A 103 1.22 -14.60 3.15
N GLN A 104 0.41 -15.67 3.12
CA GLN A 104 -0.88 -15.70 3.77
C GLN A 104 -1.11 -17.04 4.46
N ASN A 105 -1.50 -16.97 5.74
CA ASN A 105 -1.86 -18.13 6.55
C ASN A 105 -3.32 -18.08 6.98
N PHE A 106 -3.93 -19.26 7.13
CA PHE A 106 -5.25 -19.42 7.70
C PHE A 106 -5.17 -20.21 8.99
N HIS A 107 -5.68 -19.64 10.07
CA HIS A 107 -5.65 -20.23 11.39
C HIS A 107 -7.03 -20.77 11.82
N THR A 108 -7.10 -22.02 12.22
CA THR A 108 -8.34 -22.63 12.70
C THR A 108 -8.61 -22.32 14.17
N ARG A 109 -7.57 -22.16 14.99
CA ARG A 109 -7.64 -22.01 16.45
C ARG A 109 -7.29 -20.63 16.96
N ASP A 110 -6.56 -19.79 16.20
CA ASP A 110 -6.22 -18.42 16.59
C ASP A 110 -7.45 -17.51 16.48
N LYS A 111 -7.47 -16.44 17.29
CA LYS A 111 -8.48 -15.36 17.18
C LYS A 111 -8.36 -14.66 15.82
N ASN A 112 -7.14 -14.39 15.39
CA ASN A 112 -6.83 -13.87 14.07
C ASN A 112 -6.90 -15.03 13.06
N LYS A 113 -7.98 -15.10 12.30
CA LYS A 113 -8.24 -16.22 11.37
C LYS A 113 -7.40 -16.16 10.11
N VAL A 114 -7.00 -14.98 9.72
CA VAL A 114 -6.17 -14.73 8.55
C VAL A 114 -4.95 -13.95 9.01
N GLU A 115 -3.79 -14.40 8.58
CA GLU A 115 -2.54 -13.68 8.77
C GLU A 115 -1.92 -13.40 7.41
N VAL A 116 -1.58 -12.13 7.17
CA VAL A 116 -0.89 -11.68 5.96
C VAL A 116 0.38 -10.97 6.39
N PHE A 117 1.52 -11.43 5.90
CA PHE A 117 2.82 -10.87 6.23
C PHE A 117 3.75 -10.92 5.02
N ASP A 118 4.71 -10.02 5.00
CA ASP A 118 5.70 -9.96 3.95
C ASP A 118 7.00 -10.65 4.37
N THR A 119 7.73 -11.18 3.41
CA THR A 119 9.12 -11.63 3.58
C THR A 119 10.10 -10.57 3.09
N ASP A 120 9.67 -9.75 2.15
CA ASP A 120 10.37 -8.61 1.58
C ASP A 120 9.36 -7.56 1.14
N SER A 121 9.70 -6.29 1.30
CA SER A 121 8.97 -5.20 0.67
C SER A 121 9.81 -3.93 0.54
N ASP A 122 9.62 -3.22 -0.57
CA ASP A 122 10.27 -1.95 -0.89
C ASP A 122 9.21 -0.90 -1.28
N VAL A 123 9.49 0.37 -1.04
CA VAL A 123 8.69 1.48 -1.57
C VAL A 123 9.35 2.04 -2.83
N ILE A 124 8.55 2.19 -3.88
CA ILE A 124 8.95 2.73 -5.17
C ILE A 124 8.08 3.92 -5.57
N LEU A 125 8.61 4.79 -6.43
CA LEU A 125 7.88 5.86 -7.07
C LEU A 125 7.79 5.59 -8.58
N PHE A 126 6.57 5.63 -9.12
CA PHE A 126 6.29 5.47 -10.53
C PHE A 126 5.91 6.82 -11.15
N ASP A 127 6.64 7.22 -12.18
CA ASP A 127 6.32 8.38 -13.01
C ASP A 127 5.40 7.92 -14.15
N THR A 128 4.15 8.40 -14.12
CA THR A 128 3.14 8.00 -15.09
C THR A 128 3.34 8.63 -16.46
N GLU A 129 4.06 9.74 -16.57
CA GLU A 129 4.34 10.41 -17.84
C GLU A 129 5.49 9.74 -18.58
N ASN A 130 6.59 9.54 -17.87
CA ASN A 130 7.81 8.96 -18.45
C ASN A 130 7.83 7.43 -18.42
N ASN A 131 6.86 6.81 -17.74
CA ASN A 131 6.77 5.36 -17.54
C ASN A 131 8.04 4.77 -16.91
N THR A 132 8.56 5.47 -15.90
CA THR A 132 9.79 5.09 -15.18
C THR A 132 9.53 4.81 -13.72
N VAL A 133 10.34 3.93 -13.15
CA VAL A 133 10.30 3.56 -11.73
C VAL A 133 11.60 4.00 -11.06
N MET A 134 11.49 4.60 -9.87
CA MET A 134 12.63 4.92 -9.02
C MET A 134 12.42 4.36 -7.61
N PRO A 135 13.50 3.92 -6.95
CA PRO A 135 13.41 3.50 -5.55
C PRO A 135 13.20 4.72 -4.65
N VAL A 136 12.32 4.56 -3.66
CA VAL A 136 12.19 5.51 -2.55
C VAL A 136 13.05 5.05 -1.38
N SER A 137 12.95 3.77 -1.05
CA SER A 137 13.75 3.11 -0.02
C SER A 137 13.96 1.65 -0.40
N ARG A 138 15.17 1.17 -0.19
CA ARG A 138 15.60 -0.22 -0.38
C ARG A 138 16.69 -0.52 0.63
N LEU A 139 16.31 -0.63 1.89
CA LEU A 139 17.25 -0.94 2.94
C LEU A 139 17.34 -2.46 3.09
N LYS A 140 18.56 -2.96 3.11
CA LYS A 140 18.79 -4.38 3.40
C LYS A 140 18.26 -4.69 4.81
N ASP A 141 17.60 -5.82 4.96
CA ASP A 141 17.04 -6.31 6.22
C ASP A 141 15.92 -5.43 6.83
N GLU A 142 15.34 -4.55 6.00
CA GLU A 142 14.13 -3.79 6.31
C GLU A 142 13.04 -4.07 5.28
N MET A 143 11.80 -4.03 5.73
CA MET A 143 10.61 -4.15 4.88
C MET A 143 9.84 -2.84 4.91
N GLU A 144 9.78 -2.14 3.77
CA GLU A 144 9.04 -0.88 3.65
C GLU A 144 7.73 -1.06 2.89
N SER A 145 6.64 -0.51 3.42
CA SER A 145 5.30 -0.69 2.84
C SER A 145 4.36 0.49 3.14
N PHE A 146 3.18 0.49 2.52
CA PHE A 146 2.07 1.41 2.75
C PHE A 146 2.43 2.89 2.61
N PRO A 147 2.90 3.33 1.43
CA PRO A 147 3.21 4.74 1.20
C PRO A 147 1.97 5.63 1.31
N SER A 148 2.16 6.87 1.79
CA SER A 148 1.12 7.89 1.89
C SER A 148 1.72 9.29 1.81
N TRP A 149 1.25 10.11 0.88
CA TRP A 149 1.74 11.48 0.71
C TRP A 149 1.12 12.45 1.72
N SER A 150 1.90 13.46 2.11
CA SER A 150 1.33 14.66 2.74
C SER A 150 0.50 15.44 1.70
N PRO A 151 -0.51 16.22 2.14
CA PRO A 151 -1.38 16.97 1.23
C PRO A 151 -0.65 18.01 0.36
N ASP A 152 0.51 18.49 0.82
CA ASP A 152 1.36 19.43 0.10
C ASP A 152 2.39 18.75 -0.82
N GLY A 153 2.41 17.41 -0.84
CA GLY A 153 3.32 16.60 -1.68
C GLY A 153 4.78 16.59 -1.21
N LYS A 154 5.13 17.29 -0.14
CA LYS A 154 6.53 17.44 0.31
C LYS A 154 7.07 16.28 1.12
N TRP A 155 6.20 15.42 1.62
CA TRP A 155 6.57 14.29 2.47
C TRP A 155 5.89 13.03 2.01
N LEU A 156 6.68 11.96 1.91
CA LEU A 156 6.16 10.60 1.74
C LEU A 156 6.31 9.84 3.06
N TYR A 157 5.19 9.48 3.66
CA TYR A 157 5.12 8.62 4.84
C TYR A 157 5.06 7.15 4.38
N TYR A 158 5.65 6.27 5.16
CA TYR A 158 5.62 4.82 4.92
C TYR A 158 5.87 4.06 6.22
N CYS A 159 5.66 2.76 6.20
CA CYS A 159 5.97 1.89 7.32
C CYS A 159 7.25 1.12 7.03
N SER A 160 8.10 0.93 8.03
CA SER A 160 9.26 0.06 7.95
C SER A 160 9.35 -0.87 9.15
N ALA A 161 9.68 -2.15 8.87
CA ALA A 161 9.97 -3.16 9.87
C ALA A 161 11.39 -3.69 9.67
N LYS A 162 12.21 -3.61 10.69
CA LYS A 162 13.57 -4.16 10.68
C LYS A 162 13.56 -5.58 11.21
N ILE A 163 13.70 -6.53 10.31
CA ILE A 163 13.77 -7.95 10.65
C ILE A 163 14.59 -8.68 9.59
N GLU A 164 15.50 -9.53 10.04
CA GLU A 164 16.27 -10.41 9.18
C GLU A 164 15.76 -11.84 9.33
N PHE A 165 15.38 -12.44 8.21
CA PHE A 165 14.99 -13.85 8.14
C PHE A 165 16.17 -14.71 7.69
N SER A 166 16.25 -15.91 8.22
CA SER A 166 17.35 -16.82 7.97
C SER A 166 17.21 -17.54 6.63
N ASP A 167 18.19 -17.36 5.75
CA ASP A 167 18.28 -18.11 4.50
C ASP A 167 18.68 -19.59 4.74
N SER A 168 19.36 -19.89 5.84
CA SER A 168 19.86 -21.24 6.13
C SER A 168 18.76 -22.27 6.40
N ILE A 169 17.60 -21.84 6.88
CA ILE A 169 16.42 -22.70 7.11
C ILE A 169 15.30 -22.41 6.08
N GLY A 170 15.56 -21.49 5.15
CA GLY A 170 14.59 -20.99 4.17
C GLY A 170 13.84 -19.76 4.68
N LYS A 171 13.99 -18.64 3.98
CA LYS A 171 13.45 -17.33 4.34
C LYS A 171 11.94 -17.38 4.61
N GLU A 172 11.17 -18.01 3.72
CA GLU A 172 9.72 -18.15 3.86
C GLU A 172 9.33 -18.96 5.11
N TYR A 173 10.08 -20.03 5.39
CA TYR A 173 9.82 -20.86 6.57
C TYR A 173 10.11 -20.07 7.85
N ASP A 174 11.23 -19.35 7.92
CA ASP A 174 11.58 -18.53 9.08
C ASP A 174 10.54 -17.41 9.28
N ALA A 175 10.16 -16.71 8.23
CA ALA A 175 9.11 -15.68 8.27
C ALA A 175 7.78 -16.26 8.76
N ASN A 176 7.40 -17.46 8.30
CA ASN A 176 6.17 -18.13 8.70
C ASN A 176 6.19 -18.54 10.20
N THR A 177 7.33 -18.80 10.78
CA THR A 177 7.45 -19.12 12.20
C THR A 177 7.55 -17.87 13.07
N ARG A 178 8.08 -16.77 12.54
CA ARG A 178 8.40 -15.54 13.26
C ARG A 178 7.54 -14.33 12.85
N TYR A 179 6.44 -14.51 12.11
CA TYR A 179 5.59 -13.40 11.66
C TYR A 179 5.12 -12.49 12.81
N LYS A 180 5.01 -12.99 14.05
CA LYS A 180 4.67 -12.19 15.24
C LYS A 180 5.81 -11.29 15.74
N ASP A 181 7.02 -11.51 15.25
CA ASP A 181 8.18 -10.66 15.55
C ASP A 181 8.23 -9.44 14.61
N ILE A 182 7.46 -9.44 13.51
CA ILE A 182 7.41 -8.34 12.57
C ILE A 182 6.72 -7.14 13.22
N LYS A 183 7.47 -6.05 13.41
CA LYS A 183 7.01 -4.81 14.05
C LYS A 183 7.30 -3.63 13.13
N TYR A 184 6.27 -3.02 12.59
CA TYR A 184 6.41 -1.84 11.76
C TYR A 184 6.38 -0.57 12.61
N SER A 185 7.24 0.37 12.27
CA SER A 185 7.24 1.75 12.75
C SER A 185 6.95 2.69 11.58
N ILE A 186 6.52 3.92 11.85
CA ILE A 186 6.16 4.90 10.82
C ILE A 186 7.30 5.87 10.60
N TYR A 187 7.70 6.01 9.34
CA TYR A 187 8.73 6.92 8.86
C TYR A 187 8.18 7.89 7.83
N ARG A 188 8.96 8.94 7.53
CA ARG A 188 8.74 9.79 6.37
C ARG A 188 10.05 10.20 5.73
N LYS A 189 9.99 10.59 4.46
CA LYS A 189 11.10 11.20 3.72
C LYS A 189 10.64 12.50 3.08
N ALA A 190 11.46 13.54 3.15
CA ALA A 190 11.22 14.76 2.39
C ALA A 190 11.35 14.46 0.90
N PHE A 191 10.49 15.04 0.07
CA PHE A 191 10.54 14.91 -1.37
C PHE A 191 10.85 16.25 -2.03
N ASN A 192 11.88 16.26 -2.89
CA ASN A 192 12.22 17.41 -3.71
C ASN A 192 11.65 17.21 -5.12
N GLU A 193 10.60 17.94 -5.44
CA GLU A 193 9.91 17.85 -6.74
C GLU A 193 10.79 18.28 -7.93
N LYS A 194 11.76 19.17 -7.73
CA LYS A 194 12.63 19.67 -8.82
C LYS A 194 13.61 18.61 -9.29
N ASP A 195 14.20 17.93 -8.33
CA ASP A 195 15.26 16.96 -8.59
C ASP A 195 14.76 15.52 -8.56
N MET A 196 13.46 15.33 -8.21
CA MET A 196 12.83 14.02 -8.07
C MET A 196 13.57 13.12 -7.07
N THR A 197 14.03 13.69 -5.96
CA THR A 197 14.85 12.99 -4.96
C THR A 197 14.20 12.97 -3.60
N PHE A 198 14.57 11.95 -2.80
CA PHE A 198 14.15 11.82 -1.41
C PHE A 198 15.29 12.14 -0.46
N GLY A 199 14.96 12.81 0.64
CA GLY A 199 15.85 13.02 1.78
C GLY A 199 16.03 11.77 2.63
N GLU A 200 16.74 11.93 3.76
CA GLU A 200 16.90 10.87 4.75
C GLU A 200 15.57 10.49 5.40
N ALA A 201 15.51 9.26 5.91
CA ALA A 201 14.34 8.76 6.62
C ALA A 201 14.25 9.39 8.01
N GLU A 202 13.09 9.94 8.34
CA GLU A 202 12.76 10.47 9.67
C GLU A 202 11.78 9.52 10.35
N LEU A 203 12.11 9.06 11.57
CA LEU A 203 11.21 8.25 12.40
C LEU A 203 10.13 9.15 13.00
N ILE A 204 8.86 8.83 12.72
CA ILE A 204 7.69 9.57 13.22
C ILE A 204 7.05 8.87 14.42
N TRP A 205 6.91 7.56 14.36
CA TRP A 205 6.36 6.76 15.44
C TRP A 205 7.09 5.43 15.57
N ASP A 206 7.79 5.25 16.70
CA ASP A 206 8.50 4.00 17.02
C ASP A 206 7.57 3.02 17.75
N ALA A 207 6.73 2.35 16.98
CA ALA A 207 5.84 1.33 17.52
C ALA A 207 6.63 0.08 17.94
N ALA A 208 7.70 -0.26 17.23
CA ALA A 208 8.53 -1.42 17.52
C ALA A 208 9.19 -1.34 18.90
N ALA A 209 9.71 -0.16 19.30
CA ALA A 209 10.25 0.06 20.65
C ALA A 209 9.20 -0.13 21.76
N ASN A 210 7.91 0.05 21.43
CA ASN A 210 6.80 -0.20 22.34
C ASN A 210 6.20 -1.62 22.22
N ASN A 211 6.91 -2.53 21.53
CA ASN A 211 6.44 -3.88 21.22
C ASN A 211 5.09 -3.91 20.49
N LYS A 212 4.85 -2.93 19.62
CA LYS A 212 3.67 -2.77 18.78
C LYS A 212 4.07 -2.71 17.31
N SER A 213 3.08 -2.77 16.44
CA SER A 213 3.25 -2.59 15.01
C SER A 213 2.24 -1.53 14.52
N ALA A 214 2.71 -0.50 13.83
CA ALA A 214 1.89 0.58 13.29
C ALA A 214 1.97 0.60 11.77
N THR A 215 0.81 0.62 11.11
CA THR A 215 0.72 0.53 9.64
C THR A 215 -0.39 1.41 9.06
N LEU A 216 -0.46 1.46 7.73
CA LEU A 216 -1.50 2.16 6.98
C LEU A 216 -1.60 3.66 7.32
N PRO A 217 -0.47 4.41 7.33
CA PRO A 217 -0.48 5.83 7.66
C PRO A 217 -1.35 6.61 6.68
N ARG A 218 -2.11 7.58 7.20
CA ARG A 218 -2.87 8.55 6.41
C ARG A 218 -2.77 9.92 7.04
N ILE A 219 -2.40 10.90 6.22
CA ILE A 219 -2.28 12.29 6.67
C ILE A 219 -3.60 13.01 6.44
N SER A 220 -4.05 13.76 7.45
CA SER A 220 -5.25 14.58 7.32
C SER A 220 -5.12 15.64 6.23
N PRO A 221 -6.21 16.09 5.59
CA PRO A 221 -6.16 17.13 4.56
C PRO A 221 -5.52 18.45 5.00
N CYS A 222 -5.57 18.78 6.29
CA CYS A 222 -4.89 19.94 6.84
C CYS A 222 -3.39 19.73 7.12
N GLY A 223 -2.87 18.52 6.95
CA GLY A 223 -1.47 18.16 7.20
C GLY A 223 -1.06 18.03 8.65
N ASN A 224 -1.97 18.27 9.62
CA ASN A 224 -1.62 18.35 11.04
C ASN A 224 -1.76 17.03 11.79
N TYR A 225 -2.48 16.06 11.24
CA TYR A 225 -2.76 14.80 11.91
C TYR A 225 -2.34 13.61 11.06
N LEU A 226 -1.83 12.59 11.72
CA LEU A 226 -1.55 11.28 11.17
C LEU A 226 -2.52 10.28 11.79
N VAL A 227 -3.30 9.56 10.98
CA VAL A 227 -4.11 8.42 11.41
C VAL A 227 -3.40 7.14 10.95
N TYR A 228 -3.35 6.13 11.81
CA TYR A 228 -2.73 4.85 11.51
C TYR A 228 -3.41 3.72 12.30
N ALA A 229 -3.27 2.49 11.80
CA ALA A 229 -3.68 1.30 12.54
C ALA A 229 -2.51 0.79 13.39
N GLN A 230 -2.77 0.35 14.63
CA GLN A 230 -1.76 -0.24 15.49
C GLN A 230 -2.29 -1.50 16.15
N GLY A 231 -1.49 -2.56 16.07
CA GLY A 231 -1.74 -3.85 16.71
C GLY A 231 -0.51 -4.38 17.42
N ALA A 232 -0.58 -5.64 17.83
CA ALA A 232 0.53 -6.30 18.52
C ALA A 232 1.71 -6.62 17.60
N TYR A 233 1.46 -6.93 16.32
CA TYR A 233 2.48 -7.31 15.33
C TYR A 233 1.91 -7.22 13.91
N GLY A 234 2.75 -7.45 12.90
CA GLY A 234 2.37 -7.63 11.51
C GLY A 234 1.96 -6.35 10.79
N CYS A 235 1.41 -6.49 9.60
CA CYS A 235 1.09 -5.37 8.71
C CYS A 235 -0.39 -5.24 8.35
N PHE A 236 -1.16 -6.33 8.36
CA PHE A 236 -2.54 -6.33 7.84
C PHE A 236 -3.56 -6.31 8.98
N HIS A 237 -3.54 -5.23 9.76
CA HIS A 237 -4.31 -5.06 11.00
C HIS A 237 -5.83 -5.19 10.83
N VAL A 238 -6.36 -5.11 9.61
CA VAL A 238 -7.78 -5.36 9.32
C VAL A 238 -8.25 -6.76 9.74
N TRP A 239 -7.33 -7.73 9.84
CA TRP A 239 -7.60 -9.09 10.28
C TRP A 239 -7.27 -9.34 11.76
N HIS A 240 -6.70 -8.36 12.47
CA HIS A 240 -6.28 -8.49 13.84
C HIS A 240 -7.35 -7.96 14.80
N ASN A 241 -7.82 -8.81 15.71
CA ASN A 241 -8.88 -8.47 16.66
C ASN A 241 -8.46 -7.49 17.76
N ASP A 242 -7.15 -7.28 17.95
CA ASP A 242 -6.53 -6.42 18.95
C ASP A 242 -5.93 -5.14 18.34
N ALA A 243 -6.25 -4.85 17.09
CA ALA A 243 -5.80 -3.64 16.42
C ALA A 243 -6.84 -2.52 16.52
N ASP A 244 -6.35 -1.31 16.77
CA ASP A 244 -7.13 -0.10 16.88
C ASP A 244 -6.61 1.00 15.93
N LEU A 245 -7.46 1.99 15.67
CA LEU A 245 -7.06 3.22 14.99
C LEU A 245 -6.51 4.21 16.00
N TYR A 246 -5.40 4.83 15.64
CA TYR A 246 -4.75 5.88 16.41
C TYR A 246 -4.70 7.17 15.61
N ILE A 247 -4.80 8.30 16.31
CA ILE A 247 -4.57 9.64 15.76
C ILE A 247 -3.41 10.30 16.48
N MET A 248 -2.46 10.83 15.73
CA MET A 248 -1.32 11.61 16.23
C MET A 248 -1.41 13.05 15.74
N ASP A 249 -1.22 14.01 16.65
CA ASP A 249 -0.99 15.40 16.28
C ASP A 249 0.49 15.57 15.90
N LEU A 250 0.77 15.82 14.62
CA LEU A 250 2.13 15.95 14.09
C LEU A 250 2.90 17.18 14.59
N ARG A 251 2.23 18.12 15.26
CA ARG A 251 2.85 19.31 15.86
C ARG A 251 3.38 19.03 17.26
N THR A 252 2.71 18.15 18.01
CA THR A 252 3.08 17.79 19.40
C THR A 252 3.67 16.39 19.49
N MET A 253 3.48 15.56 18.45
CA MET A 253 3.83 14.14 18.40
C MET A 253 3.08 13.31 19.45
N GLU A 254 1.99 13.82 19.99
CA GLU A 254 1.11 13.08 20.90
C GLU A 254 0.13 12.20 20.12
N SER A 255 0.06 10.94 20.51
CA SER A 255 -0.82 9.94 19.90
C SER A 255 -1.83 9.38 20.90
N LYS A 256 -3.04 9.13 20.42
CA LYS A 256 -4.13 8.50 21.19
C LYS A 256 -4.97 7.60 20.29
N PRO A 257 -5.60 6.54 20.87
CA PRO A 257 -6.59 5.72 20.18
C PRO A 257 -7.87 6.49 19.85
#